data_b2584faf385aee13cb1e0763091b2c45
#
_entry.id   b2584faf385aee13cb1e0763091b2c45
#
_cell.length_a   1.000
_cell.length_b   1.000
_cell.length_c   1.000
_cell.angle_alpha   90.00
_cell.angle_beta   90.00
_cell.angle_gamma   90.00
#
_symmetry.space_group_name_H-M   'P 1'
#
loop_
_entity.id
_entity.type
_entity.pdbx_description
1 polymer ?
#
loop_
_entity_poly.entity_id
_entity_poly.type
_entity_poly.pdbx_seq_one_letter_code
_entity_poly.pdbx_strand_id
1 'polypeptide(L)'
;MVTFLEGPELYRRELELKKLLPEGAERFTKFDSACMTALAEGNTLFGKRTVYVEQETLENSKELLKYLDAPDGADLVVAVSSAGRARKLAEKLRKAGKCISCGKLTEKELSDYILKGLKSCERSKSQLFGRPCQIRISTEAMKSFIERSGYLENEESTLYGVNISVKQLMFLDSDDIGVEEIACIFPEMEDEDARQLQKALFGKKAGRVMGIASQIAGKSVETIGVLGLLLRTFRIVWKVKRLELPERKAPAALGLNQWSWGYVAPAMAFSLEAVETSMKALEEAAIDIKSGKVPSREGFLFAIGKVVEACR
;
A
#
# COMPACT_ATOMS: atom_id res chain seq x y z
N MET A 1 -30.94 -7.04 -0.52
CA MET A 1 -30.07 -6.97 0.70
C MET A 1 -29.05 -5.87 0.49
N VAL A 2 -28.72 -5.09 1.55
CA VAL A 2 -27.66 -4.08 1.48
C VAL A 2 -26.45 -4.57 2.27
N THR A 3 -25.25 -4.48 1.71
CA THR A 3 -23.98 -4.78 2.40
C THR A 3 -23.03 -3.62 2.22
N PHE A 4 -22.51 -3.10 3.33
CA PHE A 4 -21.59 -1.96 3.35
C PHE A 4 -20.23 -2.38 3.90
N LEU A 5 -19.18 -2.32 3.07
CA LEU A 5 -17.79 -2.55 3.46
C LEU A 5 -17.10 -1.20 3.60
N GLU A 6 -16.59 -0.92 4.77
CA GLU A 6 -15.95 0.36 5.06
C GLU A 6 -14.58 0.16 5.71
N GLY A 7 -13.57 0.81 5.18
CA GLY A 7 -12.23 0.84 5.76
C GLY A 7 -11.12 0.87 4.72
N PRO A 8 -9.94 1.38 5.10
CA PRO A 8 -8.81 1.58 4.20
C PRO A 8 -8.09 0.29 3.80
N GLU A 9 -8.32 -0.83 4.50
CA GLU A 9 -7.60 -2.07 4.25
C GLU A 9 -8.12 -2.78 2.99
N LEU A 10 -7.44 -2.57 1.88
CA LEU A 10 -7.83 -3.05 0.55
C LEU A 10 -7.93 -4.57 0.50
N TYR A 11 -6.94 -5.29 1.06
CA TYR A 11 -6.94 -6.75 1.03
C TYR A 11 -8.14 -7.36 1.74
N ARG A 12 -8.54 -6.80 2.89
CA ARG A 12 -9.74 -7.25 3.63
C ARG A 12 -11.01 -6.99 2.83
N ARG A 13 -11.11 -5.82 2.19
CA ARG A 13 -12.26 -5.52 1.31
C ARG A 13 -12.37 -6.51 0.18
N GLU A 14 -11.26 -6.80 -0.52
CA GLU A 14 -11.26 -7.75 -1.63
C GLU A 14 -11.61 -9.17 -1.20
N LEU A 15 -11.13 -9.63 -0.03
CA LEU A 15 -11.51 -10.92 0.51
C LEU A 15 -13.00 -11.03 0.79
N GLU A 16 -13.60 -10.00 1.38
CA GLU A 16 -15.04 -9.98 1.63
C GLU A 16 -15.84 -9.86 0.33
N LEU A 17 -15.37 -9.04 -0.63
CA LEU A 17 -16.00 -8.93 -1.94
C LEU A 17 -16.02 -10.26 -2.69
N LYS A 18 -14.93 -11.01 -2.69
CA LYS A 18 -14.88 -12.37 -3.30
C LYS A 18 -15.91 -13.35 -2.72
N LYS A 19 -16.31 -13.16 -1.46
CA LYS A 19 -17.35 -13.99 -0.83
C LYS A 19 -18.76 -13.52 -1.13
N LEU A 20 -18.93 -12.22 -1.39
CA LEU A 20 -20.23 -11.56 -1.52
C LEU A 20 -20.70 -11.43 -2.96
N LEU A 21 -19.77 -11.28 -3.91
CA LEU A 21 -20.10 -11.02 -5.30
C LEU A 21 -20.25 -12.34 -6.07
N PRO A 22 -21.44 -12.61 -6.63
CA PRO A 22 -21.61 -13.71 -7.56
C PRO A 22 -20.94 -13.41 -8.90
N GLU A 23 -20.73 -14.46 -9.72
CA GLU A 23 -20.35 -14.29 -11.12
C GLU A 23 -21.43 -13.47 -11.84
N GLY A 24 -21.03 -12.38 -12.51
CA GLY A 24 -21.94 -11.49 -13.22
C GLY A 24 -22.48 -10.32 -12.38
N ALA A 25 -21.94 -10.05 -11.17
CA ALA A 25 -22.25 -8.82 -10.44
C ALA A 25 -21.88 -7.58 -11.26
N GLU A 26 -22.81 -6.64 -11.36
CA GLU A 26 -22.58 -5.40 -12.11
C GLU A 26 -21.78 -4.39 -11.27
N ARG A 27 -20.66 -3.94 -11.81
CA ARG A 27 -19.74 -3.03 -11.14
C ARG A 27 -19.94 -1.59 -11.58
N PHE A 28 -20.07 -0.71 -10.62
CA PHE A 28 -20.16 0.73 -10.80
C PHE A 28 -19.12 1.45 -9.94
N THR A 29 -18.73 2.63 -10.38
CA THR A 29 -17.83 3.52 -9.61
C THR A 29 -18.58 4.73 -9.02
N LYS A 30 -19.83 4.94 -9.42
CA LYS A 30 -20.68 6.06 -9.00
C LYS A 30 -22.12 5.62 -8.83
N PHE A 31 -22.87 6.36 -8.02
CA PHE A 31 -24.33 6.23 -7.89
C PHE A 31 -25.03 7.12 -8.93
N ASP A 32 -24.82 6.83 -10.21
CA ASP A 32 -25.45 7.53 -11.32
C ASP A 32 -26.80 6.87 -11.73
N SER A 33 -27.44 7.42 -12.78
CA SER A 33 -28.71 6.91 -13.28
C SER A 33 -28.63 5.45 -13.71
N ALA A 34 -27.50 5.01 -14.30
CA ALA A 34 -27.30 3.62 -14.72
C ALA A 34 -27.27 2.68 -13.51
N CYS A 35 -26.52 3.03 -12.48
CA CYS A 35 -26.47 2.29 -11.22
C CYS A 35 -27.85 2.23 -10.55
N MET A 36 -28.58 3.34 -10.50
CA MET A 36 -29.91 3.39 -9.89
C MET A 36 -30.94 2.58 -10.68
N THR A 37 -30.87 2.56 -12.01
CA THR A 37 -31.69 1.70 -12.86
C THR A 37 -31.41 0.22 -12.60
N ALA A 38 -30.13 -0.16 -12.55
CA ALA A 38 -29.74 -1.54 -12.23
C ALA A 38 -30.22 -2.00 -10.85
N LEU A 39 -30.23 -1.10 -9.85
CA LEU A 39 -30.81 -1.38 -8.53
C LEU A 39 -32.32 -1.58 -8.58
N ALA A 40 -33.05 -0.75 -9.35
CA ALA A 40 -34.48 -0.80 -9.44
C ALA A 40 -35.00 -2.05 -10.22
N GLU A 41 -34.28 -2.49 -11.25
CA GLU A 41 -34.66 -3.65 -12.07
C GLU A 41 -34.65 -4.98 -11.28
N GLY A 42 -33.89 -5.07 -10.22
CA GLY A 42 -33.96 -6.07 -9.14
C GLY A 42 -33.68 -7.52 -9.51
N ASN A 43 -34.25 -8.03 -10.60
CA ASN A 43 -34.16 -9.44 -10.99
C ASN A 43 -33.66 -9.61 -12.42
N THR A 44 -32.90 -10.67 -12.65
CA THR A 44 -32.52 -11.15 -13.99
C THR A 44 -33.24 -12.46 -14.29
N LEU A 45 -33.11 -12.95 -15.51
CA LEU A 45 -33.59 -14.30 -15.88
C LEU A 45 -32.95 -15.42 -15.05
N PHE A 46 -31.79 -15.14 -14.43
CA PHE A 46 -31.00 -16.12 -13.66
C PHE A 46 -31.04 -15.91 -12.14
N GLY A 47 -31.90 -14.99 -11.66
CA GLY A 47 -32.05 -14.73 -10.24
C GLY A 47 -31.93 -13.25 -9.87
N LYS A 48 -31.72 -13.00 -8.58
CA LYS A 48 -31.61 -11.63 -8.07
C LYS A 48 -30.30 -10.98 -8.53
N ARG A 49 -30.44 -9.77 -9.07
CA ARG A 49 -29.27 -8.96 -9.51
C ARG A 49 -28.45 -8.52 -8.30
N THR A 50 -27.14 -8.48 -8.45
CA THR A 50 -26.22 -7.87 -7.47
C THR A 50 -25.55 -6.68 -8.11
N VAL A 51 -25.72 -5.51 -7.52
CA VAL A 51 -25.05 -4.26 -7.90
C VAL A 51 -23.94 -3.97 -6.92
N TYR A 52 -22.74 -3.77 -7.42
CA TYR A 52 -21.55 -3.49 -6.65
C TYR A 52 -21.04 -2.09 -6.98
N VAL A 53 -20.87 -1.26 -5.95
CA VAL A 53 -20.30 0.09 -6.09
C VAL A 53 -19.02 0.18 -5.27
N GLU A 54 -17.92 0.55 -5.94
CA GLU A 54 -16.65 0.76 -5.30
C GLU A 54 -16.19 2.21 -5.44
N GLN A 55 -15.87 2.84 -4.30
CA GLN A 55 -15.37 4.20 -4.23
C GLN A 55 -14.22 4.29 -3.22
N GLU A 56 -13.24 5.13 -3.47
CA GLU A 56 -12.21 5.42 -2.46
C GLU A 56 -12.82 6.22 -1.30
N THR A 57 -13.59 7.25 -1.64
CA THR A 57 -14.34 8.05 -0.67
C THR A 57 -15.81 8.07 -1.07
N LEU A 58 -16.70 7.79 -0.11
CA LEU A 58 -18.12 7.75 -0.36
C LEU A 58 -18.63 9.12 -0.86
N GLU A 59 -19.24 9.13 -2.04
CA GLU A 59 -19.87 10.31 -2.61
C GLU A 59 -21.33 10.43 -2.13
N ASN A 60 -21.79 11.66 -1.91
CA ASN A 60 -23.19 11.89 -1.56
C ASN A 60 -24.10 11.62 -2.78
N SER A 61 -25.16 10.82 -2.58
CA SER A 61 -26.21 10.60 -3.56
C SER A 61 -27.58 10.74 -2.90
N LYS A 62 -28.37 11.65 -3.42
CA LYS A 62 -29.77 11.86 -2.96
C LYS A 62 -30.66 10.70 -3.38
N GLU A 63 -30.41 10.14 -4.54
CA GLU A 63 -31.14 9.01 -5.11
C GLU A 63 -30.92 7.77 -4.25
N LEU A 64 -29.66 7.48 -3.90
CA LEU A 64 -29.33 6.37 -3.02
C LEU A 64 -29.91 6.56 -1.61
N LEU A 65 -29.91 7.79 -1.09
CA LEU A 65 -30.54 8.07 0.22
C LEU A 65 -32.05 7.74 0.21
N LYS A 66 -32.76 8.03 -0.89
CA LYS A 66 -34.16 7.67 -1.05
C LYS A 66 -34.37 6.16 -1.22
N TYR A 67 -33.51 5.51 -2.02
CA TYR A 67 -33.54 4.07 -2.19
C TYR A 67 -33.38 3.32 -0.86
N LEU A 68 -32.49 3.78 0.00
CA LEU A 68 -32.23 3.16 1.32
C LEU A 68 -33.38 3.32 2.32
N ASP A 69 -34.37 4.17 2.08
CA ASP A 69 -35.60 4.28 2.91
C ASP A 69 -36.54 3.10 2.70
N ALA A 70 -36.54 2.54 1.48
CA ALA A 70 -37.31 1.35 1.13
C ALA A 70 -36.53 0.53 0.09
N PRO A 71 -35.50 -0.20 0.50
CA PRO A 71 -34.62 -0.93 -0.43
C PRO A 71 -35.39 -2.13 -1.02
N ASP A 72 -35.86 -1.97 -2.23
CA ASP A 72 -36.50 -3.01 -3.05
C ASP A 72 -35.67 -3.21 -4.33
N GLY A 73 -35.65 -4.44 -4.85
CA GLY A 73 -34.93 -4.74 -6.08
C GLY A 73 -33.63 -5.51 -5.85
N ALA A 74 -32.55 -5.08 -6.48
CA ALA A 74 -31.25 -5.76 -6.47
C ALA A 74 -30.58 -5.83 -5.09
N ASP A 75 -29.67 -6.77 -4.93
CA ASP A 75 -28.74 -6.73 -3.81
C ASP A 75 -27.67 -5.66 -4.06
N LEU A 76 -27.44 -4.80 -3.07
CA LEU A 76 -26.47 -3.70 -3.14
C LEU A 76 -25.25 -4.00 -2.26
N VAL A 77 -24.09 -3.99 -2.86
CA VAL A 77 -22.80 -4.05 -2.15
C VAL A 77 -22.06 -2.74 -2.38
N VAL A 78 -21.75 -2.02 -1.31
CA VAL A 78 -20.98 -0.77 -1.37
C VAL A 78 -19.68 -0.97 -0.64
N ALA A 79 -18.54 -0.71 -1.30
CA ALA A 79 -17.23 -0.78 -0.70
C ALA A 79 -16.51 0.55 -0.80
N VAL A 80 -16.05 1.07 0.34
CA VAL A 80 -15.35 2.36 0.40
C VAL A 80 -14.15 2.31 1.35
N SER A 81 -13.12 3.12 1.08
CA SER A 81 -12.02 3.32 2.02
C SER A 81 -12.42 4.23 3.17
N SER A 82 -13.24 5.26 2.90
CA SER A 82 -13.73 6.18 3.93
C SER A 82 -15.10 6.75 3.60
N ALA A 83 -15.85 7.12 4.64
CA ALA A 83 -17.13 7.83 4.48
C ALA A 83 -16.95 9.29 4.02
N GLY A 84 -15.78 9.87 4.17
CA GLY A 84 -15.50 11.25 3.78
C GLY A 84 -16.51 12.26 4.34
N ARG A 85 -17.07 13.08 3.43
CA ARG A 85 -18.11 14.07 3.76
C ARG A 85 -19.55 13.48 3.73
N ALA A 86 -19.71 12.24 3.27
CA ALA A 86 -21.03 11.60 3.09
C ALA A 86 -21.50 10.87 4.38
N ARG A 87 -21.28 11.45 5.57
CA ARG A 87 -21.59 10.83 6.86
C ARG A 87 -23.02 10.35 6.99
N LYS A 88 -24.01 11.15 6.55
CA LYS A 88 -25.44 10.77 6.59
C LYS A 88 -25.74 9.55 5.75
N LEU A 89 -25.12 9.45 4.56
CA LEU A 89 -25.30 8.31 3.68
C LEU A 89 -24.62 7.06 4.28
N ALA A 90 -23.42 7.20 4.81
CA ALA A 90 -22.73 6.11 5.50
C ALA A 90 -23.52 5.57 6.70
N GLU A 91 -24.11 6.44 7.53
CA GLU A 91 -24.97 6.03 8.63
C GLU A 91 -26.22 5.27 8.18
N LYS A 92 -26.85 5.72 7.08
CA LYS A 92 -27.98 4.99 6.49
C LYS A 92 -27.56 3.63 5.94
N LEU A 93 -26.43 3.55 5.23
CA LEU A 93 -25.89 2.28 4.73
C LEU A 93 -25.61 1.29 5.87
N ARG A 94 -25.00 1.75 6.98
CA ARG A 94 -24.75 0.91 8.15
C ARG A 94 -26.03 0.38 8.80
N LYS A 95 -27.14 1.15 8.74
CA LYS A 95 -28.46 0.78 9.31
C LYS A 95 -29.30 -0.06 8.35
N ALA A 96 -29.11 0.09 7.04
CA ALA A 96 -29.94 -0.54 6.02
C ALA A 96 -29.64 -2.04 5.81
N GLY A 97 -28.49 -2.53 6.31
CA GLY A 97 -28.11 -3.92 6.13
C GLY A 97 -26.86 -4.34 6.87
N LYS A 98 -26.10 -5.27 6.30
CA LYS A 98 -24.88 -5.79 6.91
C LYS A 98 -23.73 -4.79 6.72
N CYS A 99 -23.08 -4.39 7.83
CA CYS A 99 -21.88 -3.57 7.80
C CYS A 99 -20.65 -4.43 8.13
N ILE A 100 -19.61 -4.33 7.29
CA ILE A 100 -18.34 -5.06 7.46
C ILE A 100 -17.23 -4.03 7.57
N SER A 101 -16.58 -3.97 8.73
CA SER A 101 -15.42 -3.11 8.93
C SER A 101 -14.17 -3.72 8.30
N CYS A 102 -13.58 -2.97 7.38
CA CYS A 102 -12.31 -3.31 6.71
C CYS A 102 -11.19 -2.34 7.15
N GLY A 103 -11.16 -2.00 8.43
CA GLY A 103 -10.09 -1.22 9.04
C GLY A 103 -8.78 -1.99 9.13
N LYS A 104 -7.68 -1.28 9.43
CA LYS A 104 -6.41 -1.93 9.78
C LYS A 104 -6.57 -2.81 11.01
N LEU A 105 -5.78 -3.87 11.06
CA LEU A 105 -5.70 -4.73 12.24
C LEU A 105 -4.95 -4.03 13.36
N THR A 106 -5.35 -4.28 14.59
CA THR A 106 -4.55 -3.98 15.76
C THR A 106 -3.31 -4.88 15.82
N GLU A 107 -2.32 -4.55 16.63
CA GLU A 107 -1.10 -5.37 16.78
C GLU A 107 -1.42 -6.82 17.16
N LYS A 108 -2.36 -7.02 18.08
CA LYS A 108 -2.80 -8.36 18.49
C LYS A 108 -3.47 -9.13 17.34
N GLU A 109 -4.40 -8.48 16.64
CA GLU A 109 -5.08 -9.08 15.48
C GLU A 109 -4.10 -9.38 14.34
N LEU A 110 -3.09 -8.53 14.14
CA LEU A 110 -2.03 -8.74 13.15
C LEU A 110 -1.15 -9.94 13.54
N SER A 111 -0.76 -10.07 14.81
CA SER A 111 -0.05 -11.25 15.31
C SER A 111 -0.83 -12.53 15.06
N ASP A 112 -2.12 -12.56 15.41
CA ASP A 112 -2.99 -13.71 15.17
C ASP A 112 -3.14 -14.03 13.67
N TYR A 113 -3.19 -12.99 12.85
CA TYR A 113 -3.25 -13.12 11.39
C TYR A 113 -1.97 -13.75 10.82
N ILE A 114 -0.79 -13.28 11.26
CA ILE A 114 0.51 -13.83 10.87
C ILE A 114 0.62 -15.31 11.29
N LEU A 115 0.26 -15.64 12.52
CA LEU A 115 0.28 -17.04 13.01
C LEU A 115 -0.62 -17.95 12.17
N LYS A 116 -1.82 -17.51 11.81
CA LYS A 116 -2.71 -18.26 10.91
C LYS A 116 -2.11 -18.43 9.53
N GLY A 117 -1.47 -17.36 9.01
CA GLY A 117 -0.76 -17.39 7.74
C GLY A 117 0.38 -18.42 7.74
N LEU A 118 1.23 -18.41 8.77
CA LEU A 118 2.32 -19.38 8.92
C LEU A 118 1.82 -20.83 8.98
N LYS A 119 0.77 -21.11 9.77
CA LYS A 119 0.13 -22.43 9.80
C LYS A 119 -0.39 -22.88 8.43
N SER A 120 -0.98 -21.95 7.66
CA SER A 120 -1.44 -22.27 6.30
C SER A 120 -0.29 -22.62 5.34
N CYS A 121 0.91 -22.10 5.61
CA CYS A 121 2.10 -22.36 4.82
C CYS A 121 2.80 -23.70 5.18
N GLU A 122 2.54 -24.32 6.34
CA GLU A 122 3.22 -25.55 6.79
C GLU A 122 3.08 -26.70 5.79
N ARG A 123 1.88 -26.89 5.23
CA ARG A 123 1.65 -27.95 4.22
C ARG A 123 2.49 -27.72 2.96
N SER A 124 2.51 -26.49 2.47
CA SER A 124 3.29 -26.12 1.28
C SER A 124 4.79 -26.23 1.54
N LYS A 125 5.25 -25.81 2.72
CA LYS A 125 6.63 -25.95 3.17
C LYS A 125 7.03 -27.42 3.27
N SER A 126 6.18 -28.27 3.86
CA SER A 126 6.42 -29.71 3.95
C SER A 126 6.56 -30.37 2.58
N GLN A 127 5.77 -29.95 1.60
CA GLN A 127 5.90 -30.41 0.21
C GLN A 127 7.20 -29.92 -0.44
N LEU A 128 7.58 -28.66 -0.20
CA LEU A 128 8.79 -28.07 -0.76
C LEU A 128 10.06 -28.78 -0.27
N PHE A 129 10.14 -29.05 1.03
CA PHE A 129 11.34 -29.63 1.67
C PHE A 129 11.30 -31.15 1.79
N GLY A 130 10.22 -31.82 1.35
CA GLY A 130 10.07 -33.27 1.40
C GLY A 130 10.05 -33.88 2.83
N ARG A 131 9.78 -33.06 3.85
CA ARG A 131 9.69 -33.43 5.26
C ARG A 131 8.56 -32.73 5.96
N PRO A 132 7.99 -33.31 7.05
CA PRO A 132 7.03 -32.60 7.89
C PRO A 132 7.65 -31.31 8.44
N CYS A 133 7.00 -30.17 8.23
CA CYS A 133 7.43 -28.88 8.74
C CYS A 133 6.38 -28.32 9.69
N GLN A 134 6.83 -27.78 10.81
CA GLN A 134 6.01 -27.07 11.78
C GLN A 134 6.66 -25.69 12.06
N ILE A 135 6.06 -24.66 11.53
CA ILE A 135 6.63 -23.30 11.63
C ILE A 135 6.33 -22.72 13.02
N ARG A 136 7.37 -22.41 13.75
CA ARG A 136 7.30 -21.72 15.04
C ARG A 136 7.99 -20.37 14.94
N ILE A 137 7.39 -19.35 15.50
CA ILE A 137 7.97 -18.00 15.55
C ILE A 137 8.13 -17.56 17.00
N SER A 138 9.30 -17.04 17.36
CA SER A 138 9.54 -16.53 18.69
C SER A 138 8.79 -15.20 18.93
N THR A 139 8.57 -14.83 20.18
CA THR A 139 7.90 -13.56 20.52
C THR A 139 8.68 -12.35 20.01
N GLU A 140 10.00 -12.40 20.13
CA GLU A 140 10.91 -11.35 19.65
C GLU A 140 10.88 -11.24 18.12
N ALA A 141 10.85 -12.39 17.42
CA ALA A 141 10.75 -12.43 15.97
C ALA A 141 9.39 -11.90 15.49
N MET A 142 8.29 -12.23 16.18
CA MET A 142 6.97 -11.70 15.87
C MET A 142 6.94 -10.18 16.00
N LYS A 143 7.50 -9.64 17.08
CA LYS A 143 7.59 -8.18 17.28
C LYS A 143 8.43 -7.53 16.19
N SER A 144 9.60 -8.07 15.89
CA SER A 144 10.47 -7.60 14.81
C SER A 144 9.77 -7.66 13.43
N PHE A 145 8.99 -8.73 13.15
CA PHE A 145 8.21 -8.84 11.93
C PHE A 145 7.19 -7.71 11.81
N ILE A 146 6.42 -7.46 12.87
CA ILE A 146 5.37 -6.42 12.89
C ILE A 146 5.99 -5.03 12.66
N GLU A 147 7.05 -4.70 13.40
CA GLU A 147 7.78 -3.42 13.28
C GLU A 147 8.33 -3.24 11.85
N ARG A 148 9.06 -4.23 11.32
CA ARG A 148 9.69 -4.14 10.00
C ARG A 148 8.70 -4.20 8.84
N SER A 149 7.54 -4.81 9.01
CA SER A 149 6.47 -4.79 8.00
C SER A 149 5.92 -3.39 7.73
N GLY A 150 6.08 -2.46 8.69
CA GLY A 150 5.54 -1.10 8.63
C GLY A 150 4.01 -1.05 8.55
N TYR A 151 3.31 -2.18 8.78
CA TYR A 151 1.87 -2.25 8.59
C TYR A 151 1.10 -1.33 9.54
N LEU A 152 1.52 -1.22 10.79
CA LEU A 152 0.83 -0.40 11.79
C LEU A 152 1.14 1.11 11.64
N GLU A 153 2.34 1.43 11.17
CA GLU A 153 2.84 2.81 11.12
C GLU A 153 2.54 3.53 9.80
N ASN A 154 2.49 2.78 8.69
CA ASN A 154 2.30 3.34 7.36
C ASN A 154 0.88 3.10 6.86
N GLU A 155 0.10 4.17 6.67
CA GLU A 155 -1.29 4.10 6.18
C GLU A 155 -1.41 3.40 4.81
N GLU A 156 -0.40 3.51 3.96
CA GLU A 156 -0.38 2.86 2.63
C GLU A 156 -0.06 1.36 2.70
N SER A 157 0.49 0.87 3.81
CA SER A 157 0.79 -0.56 3.98
C SER A 157 -0.48 -1.36 4.14
N THR A 158 -0.58 -2.47 3.41
CA THR A 158 -1.73 -3.37 3.43
C THR A 158 -1.33 -4.78 3.81
N LEU A 159 -2.30 -5.63 4.13
CA LEU A 159 -2.06 -7.06 4.38
C LEU A 159 -1.49 -7.81 3.16
N TYR A 160 -1.50 -7.23 1.96
CA TYR A 160 -0.77 -7.80 0.82
C TYR A 160 0.72 -7.94 1.11
N GLY A 161 1.36 -6.86 1.62
CA GLY A 161 2.77 -6.89 2.00
C GLY A 161 3.04 -7.92 3.09
N VAL A 162 2.22 -7.93 4.14
CA VAL A 162 2.32 -8.92 5.22
C VAL A 162 2.22 -10.36 4.70
N ASN A 163 1.26 -10.64 3.80
CA ASN A 163 1.10 -11.97 3.20
C ASN A 163 2.30 -12.39 2.35
N ILE A 164 2.89 -11.46 1.60
CA ILE A 164 4.11 -11.73 0.83
C ILE A 164 5.23 -12.11 1.79
N SER A 165 5.46 -11.34 2.86
CA SER A 165 6.51 -11.62 3.84
C SER A 165 6.28 -12.93 4.59
N VAL A 166 5.03 -13.26 4.97
CA VAL A 166 4.68 -14.56 5.55
C VAL A 166 5.01 -15.70 4.59
N LYS A 167 4.72 -15.54 3.29
CA LYS A 167 5.06 -16.55 2.28
C LYS A 167 6.58 -16.67 2.08
N GLN A 168 7.33 -15.58 2.20
CA GLN A 168 8.80 -15.63 2.12
C GLN A 168 9.40 -16.49 3.23
N LEU A 169 8.84 -16.43 4.46
CA LEU A 169 9.26 -17.30 5.57
C LEU A 169 9.12 -18.81 5.25
N MET A 170 8.19 -19.17 4.38
CA MET A 170 8.03 -20.56 3.93
C MET A 170 9.26 -21.10 3.18
N PHE A 171 10.01 -20.22 2.49
CA PHE A 171 11.18 -20.63 1.71
C PHE A 171 12.47 -20.73 2.52
N LEU A 172 12.46 -20.32 3.79
CA LEU A 172 13.58 -20.52 4.69
C LEU A 172 13.69 -21.98 5.11
N ASP A 173 14.90 -22.49 5.25
CA ASP A 173 15.15 -23.89 5.61
C ASP A 173 14.79 -24.16 7.09
N SER A 174 14.89 -23.17 7.96
CA SER A 174 14.52 -23.27 9.38
C SER A 174 13.00 -23.34 9.58
N ASP A 175 12.56 -24.19 10.51
CA ASP A 175 11.18 -24.25 11.01
C ASP A 175 10.99 -23.33 12.22
N ASP A 176 12.06 -23.00 12.93
CA ASP A 176 12.07 -22.06 14.04
C ASP A 176 12.49 -20.68 13.54
N ILE A 177 11.53 -19.76 13.56
CA ILE A 177 11.73 -18.39 13.07
C ILE A 177 12.14 -17.50 14.23
N GLY A 178 13.41 -17.10 14.25
CA GLY A 178 13.99 -16.11 15.13
C GLY A 178 14.13 -14.74 14.47
N VAL A 179 14.81 -13.83 15.15
CA VAL A 179 15.03 -12.47 14.65
C VAL A 179 15.96 -12.46 13.40
N GLU A 180 16.86 -13.42 13.30
CA GLU A 180 17.77 -13.56 12.15
C GLU A 180 17.01 -13.93 10.88
N GLU A 181 16.06 -14.86 10.97
CA GLU A 181 15.18 -15.24 9.84
C GLU A 181 14.32 -14.06 9.41
N ILE A 182 13.83 -13.25 10.36
CA ILE A 182 13.11 -12.02 10.03
C ILE A 182 14.03 -11.01 9.32
N ALA A 183 15.27 -10.88 9.74
CA ALA A 183 16.24 -10.01 9.07
C ALA A 183 16.53 -10.45 7.62
N CYS A 184 16.47 -11.75 7.32
CA CYS A 184 16.62 -12.23 5.94
C CYS A 184 15.49 -11.78 5.00
N ILE A 185 14.26 -11.69 5.49
CA ILE A 185 13.11 -11.27 4.66
C ILE A 185 12.86 -9.76 4.70
N PHE A 186 13.32 -9.10 5.75
CA PHE A 186 13.33 -7.64 5.88
C PHE A 186 14.79 -7.18 6.07
N PRO A 187 15.60 -7.22 5.00
CA PRO A 187 16.98 -6.74 5.12
C PRO A 187 16.95 -5.31 5.65
N GLU A 188 17.73 -5.07 6.69
CA GLU A 188 17.98 -3.71 7.12
C GLU A 188 18.64 -3.00 5.95
N MET A 189 17.94 -2.08 5.33
CA MET A 189 18.64 -1.00 4.66
C MET A 189 19.42 -0.31 5.80
N GLU A 190 20.73 -0.18 5.64
CA GLU A 190 21.46 0.74 6.50
C GLU A 190 20.84 2.11 6.23
N ASP A 191 19.80 2.42 6.99
CA ASP A 191 18.99 3.65 6.91
C ASP A 191 19.88 4.89 6.88
N GLU A 192 21.08 4.77 7.43
CA GLU A 192 22.05 5.84 7.51
C GLU A 192 22.63 6.19 6.12
N ASP A 193 23.00 5.21 5.29
CA ASP A 193 23.55 5.48 3.96
C ASP A 193 22.49 6.11 3.03
N ALA A 194 21.26 5.58 3.06
CA ALA A 194 20.15 6.13 2.30
C ALA A 194 19.78 7.55 2.76
N ARG A 195 19.78 7.80 4.08
CA ARG A 195 19.52 9.12 4.66
C ARG A 195 20.66 10.10 4.36
N GLN A 196 21.90 9.66 4.41
CA GLN A 196 23.06 10.48 4.05
C GLN A 196 23.02 10.86 2.57
N LEU A 197 22.65 9.91 1.69
CA LEU A 197 22.47 10.18 0.27
C LEU A 197 21.38 11.25 0.05
N GLN A 198 20.21 11.07 0.68
CA GLN A 198 19.10 11.99 0.61
C GLN A 198 19.49 13.40 1.13
N LYS A 199 20.15 13.46 2.28
CA LYS A 199 20.64 14.71 2.88
C LYS A 199 21.69 15.42 2.00
N ALA A 200 22.59 14.65 1.39
CA ALA A 200 23.60 15.19 0.48
C ALA A 200 22.94 15.72 -0.82
N LEU A 201 21.96 14.98 -1.36
CA LEU A 201 21.24 15.35 -2.57
C LEU A 201 20.45 16.64 -2.37
N PHE A 202 19.65 16.73 -1.31
CA PHE A 202 18.84 17.90 -1.00
C PHE A 202 19.70 19.11 -0.56
N GLY A 203 20.90 18.84 -0.04
CA GLY A 203 21.89 19.88 0.22
C GLY A 203 22.71 20.30 -1.01
N LYS A 204 22.38 19.82 -2.21
CA LYS A 204 23.05 20.12 -3.49
C LYS A 204 24.57 19.84 -3.50
N LYS A 205 25.01 18.81 -2.75
CA LYS A 205 26.42 18.42 -2.63
C LYS A 205 26.79 17.30 -3.62
N ALA A 206 26.79 17.60 -4.92
CA ALA A 206 26.90 16.62 -6.01
C ALA A 206 28.06 15.61 -5.82
N GLY A 207 29.27 16.06 -5.49
CA GLY A 207 30.43 15.16 -5.28
C GLY A 207 30.20 14.18 -4.11
N ARG A 208 29.58 14.66 -3.01
CA ARG A 208 29.25 13.80 -1.87
C ARG A 208 28.14 12.79 -2.21
N VAL A 209 27.14 13.21 -3.00
CA VAL A 209 26.08 12.33 -3.50
C VAL A 209 26.66 11.15 -4.27
N MET A 210 27.54 11.42 -5.23
CA MET A 210 28.17 10.36 -6.04
C MET A 210 29.08 9.45 -5.23
N GLY A 211 29.80 9.98 -4.23
CA GLY A 211 30.59 9.18 -3.31
C GLY A 211 29.75 8.17 -2.50
N ILE A 212 28.67 8.66 -1.87
CA ILE A 212 27.74 7.82 -1.11
C ILE A 212 27.02 6.82 -2.05
N ALA A 213 26.58 7.28 -3.22
CA ALA A 213 25.96 6.39 -4.21
C ALA A 213 26.87 5.26 -4.65
N SER A 214 28.17 5.52 -4.82
CA SER A 214 29.16 4.49 -5.16
C SER A 214 29.34 3.46 -4.04
N GLN A 215 29.27 3.87 -2.77
CA GLN A 215 29.32 2.96 -1.62
C GLN A 215 28.07 2.07 -1.59
N ILE A 216 26.87 2.65 -1.72
CA ILE A 216 25.59 1.91 -1.80
C ILE A 216 25.61 0.92 -2.98
N ALA A 217 26.08 1.35 -4.13
CA ALA A 217 26.15 0.52 -5.34
C ALA A 217 27.11 -0.69 -5.19
N GLY A 218 28.04 -0.66 -4.24
CA GLY A 218 28.89 -1.81 -3.88
C GLY A 218 28.12 -2.89 -3.10
N LYS A 219 26.99 -2.54 -2.50
CA LYS A 219 26.10 -3.43 -1.72
C LYS A 219 24.85 -3.74 -2.58
N SER A 220 24.95 -4.63 -3.54
CA SER A 220 23.98 -4.82 -4.65
C SER A 220 22.50 -4.98 -4.27
N VAL A 221 22.19 -5.40 -3.04
CA VAL A 221 20.81 -5.64 -2.55
C VAL A 221 20.08 -4.34 -2.19
N GLU A 222 20.78 -3.26 -1.89
CA GLU A 222 20.21 -2.03 -1.34
C GLU A 222 19.75 -1.01 -2.40
N THR A 223 20.28 -1.09 -3.61
CA THR A 223 20.09 -0.07 -4.66
C THR A 223 18.62 0.18 -5.02
N ILE A 224 17.81 -0.87 -5.17
CA ILE A 224 16.38 -0.74 -5.52
C ILE A 224 15.59 -0.10 -4.37
N GLY A 225 15.92 -0.46 -3.14
CA GLY A 225 15.30 0.14 -1.94
C GLY A 225 15.57 1.64 -1.85
N VAL A 226 16.80 2.07 -2.11
CA VAL A 226 17.20 3.49 -2.12
C VAL A 226 16.51 4.25 -3.26
N LEU A 227 16.42 3.67 -4.48
CA LEU A 227 15.63 4.26 -5.56
C LEU A 227 14.17 4.46 -5.16
N GLY A 228 13.58 3.47 -4.51
CA GLY A 228 12.20 3.53 -4.00
C GLY A 228 12.01 4.63 -2.95
N LEU A 229 12.95 4.79 -2.01
CA LEU A 229 12.91 5.83 -0.98
C LEU A 229 12.97 7.24 -1.61
N LEU A 230 13.92 7.46 -2.52
CA LEU A 230 14.04 8.73 -3.24
C LEU A 230 12.79 9.03 -4.07
N LEU A 231 12.28 8.04 -4.79
CA LEU A 231 11.07 8.16 -5.59
C LEU A 231 9.85 8.53 -4.74
N ARG A 232 9.68 7.89 -3.58
CA ARG A 232 8.62 8.23 -2.61
C ARG A 232 8.75 9.69 -2.16
N THR A 233 9.95 10.14 -1.84
CA THR A 233 10.18 11.55 -1.42
C THR A 233 9.82 12.52 -2.52
N PHE A 234 10.28 12.29 -3.74
CA PHE A 234 9.95 13.16 -4.89
C PHE A 234 8.45 13.13 -5.23
N ARG A 235 7.75 11.99 -5.09
CA ARG A 235 6.30 11.90 -5.27
C ARG A 235 5.53 12.77 -4.25
N ILE A 236 5.99 12.81 -2.99
CA ILE A 236 5.40 13.68 -1.97
C ILE A 236 5.59 15.15 -2.37
N VAL A 237 6.81 15.55 -2.75
CA VAL A 237 7.11 16.92 -3.20
C VAL A 237 6.28 17.28 -4.42
N TRP A 238 6.16 16.38 -5.38
CA TRP A 238 5.34 16.55 -6.58
C TRP A 238 3.87 16.78 -6.23
N LYS A 239 3.29 15.96 -5.35
CA LYS A 239 1.90 16.14 -4.87
C LYS A 239 1.69 17.51 -4.24
N VAL A 240 2.61 17.95 -3.37
CA VAL A 240 2.52 19.28 -2.71
C VAL A 240 2.53 20.40 -3.74
N LYS A 241 3.46 20.32 -4.70
CA LYS A 241 3.59 21.36 -5.75
C LYS A 241 2.42 21.38 -6.73
N ARG A 242 1.95 20.21 -7.17
CA ARG A 242 0.82 20.08 -8.12
C ARG A 242 -0.52 20.49 -7.50
N LEU A 243 -0.71 20.22 -6.22
CA LEU A 243 -1.92 20.60 -5.49
C LEU A 243 -1.81 21.99 -4.86
N GLU A 244 -0.70 22.71 -5.11
CA GLU A 244 -0.41 24.05 -4.56
C GLU A 244 -0.64 24.12 -3.03
N LEU A 245 -0.31 23.03 -2.33
CA LEU A 245 -0.52 22.96 -0.88
C LEU A 245 0.48 23.86 -0.17
N PRO A 246 0.04 24.72 0.75
CA PRO A 246 0.95 25.47 1.60
C PRO A 246 1.83 24.52 2.41
N GLU A 247 3.16 24.72 2.44
CA GLU A 247 4.12 23.82 3.11
C GLU A 247 3.71 23.50 4.56
N ARG A 248 3.19 24.48 5.29
CA ARG A 248 2.72 24.29 6.68
C ARG A 248 1.53 23.33 6.80
N LYS A 249 0.72 23.18 5.77
CA LYS A 249 -0.48 22.32 5.75
C LYS A 249 -0.21 20.99 5.05
N ALA A 250 0.87 20.89 4.28
CA ALA A 250 1.21 19.72 3.50
C ALA A 250 1.34 18.42 4.34
N PRO A 251 2.01 18.42 5.50
CA PRO A 251 2.10 17.20 6.32
C PRO A 251 0.72 16.66 6.70
N ALA A 252 -0.14 17.50 7.24
CA ALA A 252 -1.49 17.09 7.65
C ALA A 252 -2.38 16.69 6.47
N ALA A 253 -2.27 17.38 5.32
CA ALA A 253 -3.04 17.08 4.12
C ALA A 253 -2.62 15.74 3.47
N LEU A 254 -1.37 15.33 3.66
CA LEU A 254 -0.80 14.09 3.11
C LEU A 254 -0.65 12.97 4.15
N GLY A 255 -1.19 13.12 5.37
CA GLY A 255 -1.09 12.12 6.44
C GLY A 255 0.33 11.88 6.96
N LEU A 256 1.24 12.86 6.81
CA LEU A 256 2.63 12.73 7.22
C LEU A 256 2.83 13.27 8.63
N ASN A 257 3.56 12.54 9.46
CA ASN A 257 3.99 13.07 10.74
C ASN A 257 5.12 14.10 10.56
N GLN A 258 5.33 14.95 11.57
CA GLN A 258 6.32 16.03 11.56
C GLN A 258 7.76 15.54 11.30
N TRP A 259 8.08 14.37 11.81
CA TRP A 259 9.39 13.76 11.64
C TRP A 259 9.64 13.35 10.18
N SER A 260 8.69 12.63 9.57
CA SER A 260 8.73 12.25 8.15
C SER A 260 8.79 13.47 7.23
N TRP A 261 8.05 14.54 7.58
CA TRP A 261 8.11 15.80 6.82
C TRP A 261 9.49 16.46 6.86
N GLY A 262 10.21 16.37 7.98
CA GLY A 262 11.57 16.88 8.11
C GLY A 262 12.55 16.36 7.06
N TYR A 263 12.34 15.14 6.57
CA TYR A 263 13.15 14.56 5.49
C TYR A 263 12.70 14.99 4.10
N VAL A 264 11.44 15.36 3.92
CA VAL A 264 10.86 15.76 2.63
C VAL A 264 11.03 17.25 2.38
N ALA A 265 10.84 18.07 3.41
CA ALA A 265 10.82 19.52 3.31
C ALA A 265 12.03 20.14 2.56
N PRO A 266 13.28 19.67 2.76
CA PRO A 266 14.41 20.24 2.01
C PRO A 266 14.29 20.07 0.50
N ALA A 267 13.59 19.03 0.01
CA ALA A 267 13.37 18.82 -1.42
C ALA A 267 12.33 19.76 -2.04
N MET A 268 11.59 20.52 -1.23
CA MET A 268 10.67 21.55 -1.72
C MET A 268 11.38 22.69 -2.45
N ALA A 269 12.69 22.86 -2.22
CA ALA A 269 13.53 23.85 -2.92
C ALA A 269 13.73 23.55 -4.42
N PHE A 270 13.48 22.31 -4.88
CA PHE A 270 13.62 21.97 -6.30
C PHE A 270 12.43 22.45 -7.13
N SER A 271 12.67 22.76 -8.41
CA SER A 271 11.59 23.09 -9.35
C SER A 271 10.68 21.88 -9.59
N LEU A 272 9.46 22.11 -10.05
CA LEU A 272 8.55 21.02 -10.42
C LEU A 272 9.14 20.15 -11.55
N GLU A 273 9.76 20.79 -12.54
CA GLU A 273 10.44 20.11 -13.65
C GLU A 273 11.59 19.23 -13.17
N ALA A 274 12.41 19.70 -12.23
CA ALA A 274 13.49 18.91 -11.62
C ALA A 274 12.92 17.69 -10.89
N VAL A 275 11.82 17.84 -10.17
CA VAL A 275 11.15 16.75 -9.47
C VAL A 275 10.61 15.72 -10.46
N GLU A 276 9.92 16.14 -11.51
CA GLU A 276 9.35 15.25 -12.55
C GLU A 276 10.46 14.49 -13.30
N THR A 277 11.54 15.18 -13.69
CA THR A 277 12.70 14.57 -14.33
C THR A 277 13.38 13.54 -13.43
N SER A 278 13.54 13.87 -12.14
CA SER A 278 14.10 12.95 -11.15
C SER A 278 13.23 11.71 -10.97
N MET A 279 11.92 11.87 -10.84
CA MET A 279 11.00 10.75 -10.70
C MET A 279 11.09 9.82 -11.90
N LYS A 280 11.07 10.36 -13.11
CA LYS A 280 11.19 9.58 -14.36
C LYS A 280 12.51 8.78 -14.39
N ALA A 281 13.64 9.41 -14.07
CA ALA A 281 14.94 8.75 -14.05
C ALA A 281 15.00 7.59 -13.03
N LEU A 282 14.42 7.78 -11.83
CA LEU A 282 14.37 6.76 -10.79
C LEU A 282 13.44 5.60 -11.15
N GLU A 283 12.28 5.88 -11.76
CA GLU A 283 11.32 4.85 -12.20
C GLU A 283 11.90 4.00 -13.34
N GLU A 284 12.46 4.63 -14.37
CA GLU A 284 13.10 3.95 -15.49
C GLU A 284 14.20 3.00 -14.99
N ALA A 285 15.10 3.50 -14.12
CA ALA A 285 16.17 2.69 -13.57
C ALA A 285 15.64 1.51 -12.75
N ALA A 286 14.63 1.71 -11.91
CA ALA A 286 14.04 0.64 -11.11
C ALA A 286 13.41 -0.45 -12.00
N ILE A 287 12.78 -0.08 -13.11
CA ILE A 287 12.21 -1.02 -14.09
C ILE A 287 13.34 -1.77 -14.83
N ASP A 288 14.35 -1.05 -15.32
CA ASP A 288 15.43 -1.65 -16.09
C ASP A 288 16.30 -2.60 -15.24
N ILE A 289 16.53 -2.28 -13.97
CA ILE A 289 17.21 -3.18 -13.02
C ILE A 289 16.34 -4.42 -12.74
N LYS A 290 15.05 -4.24 -12.41
CA LYS A 290 14.15 -5.35 -12.10
C LYS A 290 13.91 -6.30 -13.29
N SER A 291 13.94 -5.76 -14.51
CA SER A 291 13.80 -6.56 -15.73
C SER A 291 15.13 -7.21 -16.18
N GLY A 292 16.23 -6.96 -15.49
CA GLY A 292 17.57 -7.46 -15.85
C GLY A 292 18.18 -6.80 -17.10
N LYS A 293 17.61 -5.71 -17.57
CA LYS A 293 18.09 -4.95 -18.73
C LYS A 293 19.42 -4.26 -18.46
N VAL A 294 19.59 -3.78 -17.22
CA VAL A 294 20.79 -3.08 -16.77
C VAL A 294 21.22 -3.69 -15.42
N PRO A 295 22.53 -3.94 -15.20
CA PRO A 295 23.01 -4.37 -13.92
C PRO A 295 22.66 -3.34 -12.81
N SER A 296 22.38 -3.84 -11.61
CA SER A 296 21.89 -3.02 -10.49
C SER A 296 22.79 -1.83 -10.16
N ARG A 297 24.10 -2.07 -10.15
CA ARG A 297 25.13 -1.04 -9.85
C ARG A 297 25.10 0.11 -10.85
N GLU A 298 25.17 -0.23 -12.13
CA GLU A 298 25.23 0.74 -13.24
C GLU A 298 23.93 1.52 -13.36
N GLY A 299 22.79 0.83 -13.31
CA GLY A 299 21.47 1.45 -13.35
C GLY A 299 21.25 2.43 -12.20
N PHE A 300 21.66 2.04 -10.99
CA PHE A 300 21.56 2.90 -9.83
C PHE A 300 22.42 4.16 -9.97
N LEU A 301 23.72 4.02 -10.28
CA LEU A 301 24.63 5.15 -10.42
C LEU A 301 24.21 6.12 -11.52
N PHE A 302 23.72 5.57 -12.64
CA PHE A 302 23.22 6.39 -13.75
C PHE A 302 21.98 7.18 -13.33
N ALA A 303 21.03 6.55 -12.62
CA ALA A 303 19.83 7.23 -12.13
C ALA A 303 20.20 8.36 -11.16
N ILE A 304 21.09 8.10 -10.19
CA ILE A 304 21.53 9.13 -9.24
C ILE A 304 22.25 10.27 -9.97
N GLY A 305 23.04 9.98 -10.99
CA GLY A 305 23.67 10.99 -11.83
C GLY A 305 22.64 11.91 -12.49
N LYS A 306 21.61 11.36 -13.13
CA LYS A 306 20.49 12.12 -13.72
C LYS A 306 19.73 12.96 -12.70
N VAL A 307 19.48 12.41 -11.51
CA VAL A 307 18.82 13.15 -10.42
C VAL A 307 19.68 14.33 -9.95
N VAL A 308 20.98 14.13 -9.80
CA VAL A 308 21.91 15.22 -9.44
C VAL A 308 21.92 16.31 -10.50
N GLU A 309 21.90 15.96 -11.78
CA GLU A 309 21.85 16.90 -12.89
C GLU A 309 20.54 17.72 -12.88
N ALA A 310 19.40 17.04 -12.72
CA ALA A 310 18.10 17.70 -12.68
C ALA A 310 17.93 18.63 -11.46
N CYS A 311 18.56 18.31 -10.33
CA CYS A 311 18.45 19.06 -9.07
C CYS A 311 19.50 20.17 -8.87
N ARG A 312 20.37 20.42 -9.86
CA ARG A 312 21.33 21.53 -9.84
C ARG A 312 20.62 22.88 -9.93
#